data_dff1a62cb40e61c1ef9ee98db82d4c42
#
_entry.id   dff1a62cb40e61c1ef9ee98db82d4c42
#
_cell.length_a   1.000
_cell.length_b   1.000
_cell.length_c   1.000
_cell.angle_alpha   90.00
_cell.angle_beta   90.00
_cell.angle_gamma   90.00
#
_symmetry.space_group_name_H-M   'P 1'
#
loop_
_entity.id
_entity.type
_entity.pdbx_description
1 polymer ?
#
loop_
_entity_poly.entity_id
_entity_poly.type
_entity_poly.pdbx_seq_one_letter_code
_entity_poly.pdbx_strand_id
1 'polypeptide(L)'
;LESDEFLKKCSSLRGSVMLIGPMVARFHKAMISKPGGDKIGRRRLDTHFIGIQNLGADFSYNAEREAYEISACELKGTYMLLDEASVTGTANIVMAAVLAKGTTTIYNAACEPYLQQLCKMLNRMGAKIQGIASNLLTIEGVDELHGTEHTILPDMIEAVSYTHLTLPTIR
;
A
#
# COMPACT_ATOMS: atom_id res chain seq x y z
N LEU A 1 1.38 18.59 -1.67
CA LEU A 1 1.39 17.40 -0.80
C LEU A 1 2.19 17.58 0.51
N GLU A 2 2.82 18.74 0.70
CA GLU A 2 3.58 19.09 1.93
C GLU A 2 2.90 20.22 2.70
N SER A 3 1.65 20.58 2.38
CA SER A 3 0.93 21.63 3.08
C SER A 3 0.46 21.14 4.45
N ASP A 4 0.38 22.04 5.41
CA ASP A 4 -0.11 21.74 6.77
C ASP A 4 -1.56 21.22 6.75
N GLU A 5 -2.38 21.69 5.79
CA GLU A 5 -3.73 21.18 5.59
C GLU A 5 -3.73 19.70 5.17
N PHE A 6 -2.83 19.30 4.25
CA PHE A 6 -2.69 17.91 3.84
C PHE A 6 -2.24 17.04 5.02
N LEU A 7 -1.21 17.46 5.75
CA LEU A 7 -0.71 16.74 6.92
C LEU A 7 -1.79 16.58 8.00
N LYS A 8 -2.59 17.63 8.24
CA LYS A 8 -3.72 17.57 9.16
C LYS A 8 -4.79 16.57 8.72
N LYS A 9 -5.12 16.51 7.44
CA LYS A 9 -6.04 15.49 6.89
C LYS A 9 -5.47 14.08 7.01
N CYS A 10 -4.18 13.91 6.74
CA CYS A 10 -3.51 12.62 6.92
C CYS A 10 -3.54 12.14 8.37
N SER A 11 -3.38 13.04 9.35
CA SER A 11 -3.43 12.69 10.78
C SER A 11 -4.82 12.25 11.25
N SER A 12 -5.88 12.56 10.54
CA SER A 12 -7.25 12.14 10.87
C SER A 12 -7.68 10.81 10.26
N LEU A 13 -6.96 10.32 9.26
CA LEU A 13 -7.34 9.14 8.47
C LEU A 13 -6.21 8.11 8.41
N ARG A 14 -6.45 6.90 8.90
CA ARG A 14 -5.44 5.85 8.83
C ARG A 14 -5.07 5.44 7.39
N GLY A 15 -6.04 5.45 6.48
CA GLY A 15 -5.82 5.15 5.06
C GLY A 15 -4.81 6.06 4.37
N SER A 16 -4.45 7.19 4.98
CA SER A 16 -3.43 8.11 4.44
C SER A 16 -2.07 7.44 4.23
N VAL A 17 -1.73 6.39 5.01
CA VAL A 17 -0.50 5.62 4.83
C VAL A 17 -0.40 5.00 3.43
N MET A 18 -1.52 4.71 2.78
CA MET A 18 -1.56 4.13 1.43
C MET A 18 -1.06 5.07 0.33
N LEU A 19 -0.90 6.35 0.64
CA LEU A 19 -0.36 7.33 -0.29
C LEU A 19 1.17 7.25 -0.43
N ILE A 20 1.87 6.60 0.51
CA ILE A 20 3.34 6.55 0.52
C ILE A 20 3.86 5.89 -0.75
N GLY A 21 3.41 4.67 -1.08
CA GLY A 21 3.87 3.91 -2.25
C GLY A 21 3.76 4.70 -3.55
N PRO A 22 2.55 5.14 -3.95
CA PRO A 22 2.37 5.88 -5.19
C PRO A 22 3.06 7.25 -5.20
N MET A 23 3.19 7.93 -4.05
CA MET A 23 3.90 9.20 -3.98
C MET A 23 5.41 9.04 -4.19
N VAL A 24 6.01 8.07 -3.50
CA VAL A 24 7.45 7.80 -3.65
C VAL A 24 7.76 7.30 -5.06
N ALA A 25 6.93 6.42 -5.62
CA ALA A 25 7.11 5.91 -6.97
C ALA A 25 7.05 7.02 -8.04
N ARG A 26 6.12 7.97 -7.87
CA ARG A 26 5.87 9.00 -8.88
C ARG A 26 6.65 10.29 -8.68
N PHE A 27 6.85 10.70 -7.43
CA PHE A 27 7.45 11.99 -7.09
C PHE A 27 8.79 11.86 -6.37
N HIS A 28 9.26 10.64 -6.14
CA HIS A 28 10.48 10.31 -5.39
C HIS A 28 10.48 10.85 -3.95
N LYS A 29 9.33 11.29 -3.46
CA LYS A 29 9.16 11.87 -2.14
C LYS A 29 7.74 11.67 -1.62
N ALA A 30 7.63 11.37 -0.35
CA ALA A 30 6.36 11.37 0.39
C ALA A 30 6.57 11.99 1.77
N MET A 31 5.60 12.79 2.21
CA MET A 31 5.52 13.28 3.58
C MET A 31 4.13 12.95 4.11
N ILE A 32 4.06 12.31 5.28
CA ILE A 32 2.80 11.89 5.84
C ILE A 32 2.84 12.02 7.36
N SER A 33 1.84 12.64 7.95
CA SER A 33 1.70 12.67 9.42
C SER A 33 1.46 11.28 9.96
N LYS A 34 1.72 11.08 11.24
CA LYS A 34 1.34 9.83 11.91
C LYS A 34 -0.15 9.57 11.66
N PRO A 35 -0.51 8.47 10.95
CA PRO A 35 -1.88 8.21 10.56
C PRO A 35 -2.79 8.04 11.78
N GLY A 36 -3.90 8.73 11.78
CA GLY A 36 -4.93 8.68 12.83
C GLY A 36 -5.97 7.60 12.62
N GLY A 37 -7.23 7.93 12.88
CA GLY A 37 -8.38 7.05 12.79
C GLY A 37 -8.74 6.40 14.11
N ASP A 38 -9.63 5.40 14.09
CA ASP A 38 -10.16 4.76 15.29
C ASP A 38 -9.10 4.04 16.10
N LYS A 39 -9.17 4.20 17.42
CA LYS A 39 -8.26 3.58 18.39
C LYS A 39 -8.70 2.16 18.73
N ILE A 40 -8.62 1.23 17.78
CA ILE A 40 -9.02 -0.18 17.95
C ILE A 40 -7.87 -1.11 18.36
N GLY A 41 -6.78 -0.54 18.89
CA GLY A 41 -5.60 -1.27 19.33
C GLY A 41 -4.32 -0.87 18.63
N ARG A 42 -3.21 -1.54 18.97
CA ARG A 42 -1.89 -1.27 18.38
C ARG A 42 -1.86 -1.83 16.94
N ARG A 43 -1.71 -0.95 15.96
CA ARG A 43 -1.63 -1.30 14.55
C ARG A 43 -0.30 -0.80 14.00
N ARG A 44 0.60 -1.74 13.74
CA ARG A 44 1.96 -1.47 13.24
C ARG A 44 1.92 -0.89 11.82
N LEU A 45 2.92 -0.10 11.49
CA LEU A 45 3.16 0.45 10.15
C LEU A 45 4.51 -0.03 9.58
N ASP A 46 5.21 -0.86 10.35
CA ASP A 46 6.59 -1.27 10.06
C ASP A 46 6.69 -1.93 8.68
N THR A 47 5.75 -2.82 8.34
CA THR A 47 5.71 -3.49 7.03
C THR A 47 5.70 -2.49 5.86
N HIS A 48 4.97 -1.36 6.00
CA HIS A 48 4.96 -0.32 4.98
C HIS A 48 6.33 0.30 4.80
N PHE A 49 6.95 0.72 5.91
CA PHE A 49 8.23 1.44 5.87
C PHE A 49 9.37 0.52 5.48
N ILE A 50 9.47 -0.67 6.08
CA ILE A 50 10.51 -1.65 5.75
C ILE A 50 10.43 -2.04 4.27
N GLY A 51 9.22 -2.28 3.75
CA GLY A 51 9.04 -2.63 2.34
C GLY A 51 9.49 -1.53 1.38
N ILE A 52 9.17 -0.28 1.67
CA ILE A 52 9.59 0.87 0.85
C ILE A 52 11.11 1.12 0.99
N GLN A 53 11.69 0.96 2.19
CA GLN A 53 13.13 1.03 2.40
C GLN A 53 13.88 -0.08 1.65
N ASN A 54 13.35 -1.29 1.60
CA ASN A 54 13.94 -2.38 0.82
C ASN A 54 13.99 -2.07 -0.69
N LEU A 55 13.07 -1.23 -1.19
CA LEU A 55 13.13 -0.72 -2.55
C LEU A 55 14.15 0.41 -2.74
N GLY A 56 14.87 0.82 -1.70
CA GLY A 56 15.94 1.82 -1.74
C GLY A 56 15.51 3.23 -1.37
N ALA A 57 14.38 3.40 -0.68
CA ALA A 57 13.98 4.70 -0.14
C ALA A 57 14.59 4.95 1.24
N ASP A 58 14.94 6.19 1.50
CA ASP A 58 15.32 6.69 2.81
C ASP A 58 14.09 7.08 3.63
N PHE A 59 14.17 6.87 4.94
CA PHE A 59 13.09 7.15 5.88
C PHE A 59 13.61 7.98 7.04
N SER A 60 12.91 9.06 7.37
CA SER A 60 13.17 9.90 8.53
C SER A 60 11.89 10.36 9.20
N TYR A 61 12.00 10.80 10.45
CA TYR A 61 10.88 11.40 11.18
C TYR A 61 11.21 12.85 11.48
N ASN A 62 10.37 13.75 10.97
CA ASN A 62 10.45 15.17 11.25
C ASN A 62 9.62 15.50 12.52
N ALA A 63 10.32 15.78 13.61
CA ALA A 63 9.67 16.07 14.89
C ALA A 63 8.92 17.41 14.93
N GLU A 64 9.35 18.40 14.15
CA GLU A 64 8.71 19.72 14.11
C GLU A 64 7.35 19.65 13.41
N ARG A 65 7.25 18.82 12.38
CA ARG A 65 6.01 18.62 11.62
C ARG A 65 5.21 17.39 12.05
N GLU A 66 5.71 16.64 13.01
CA GLU A 66 5.14 15.35 13.44
C GLU A 66 4.83 14.42 12.25
N ALA A 67 5.74 14.40 11.28
CA ALA A 67 5.54 13.70 10.02
C ALA A 67 6.69 12.73 9.68
N TYR A 68 6.34 11.65 9.00
CA TYR A 68 7.29 10.76 8.37
C TYR A 68 7.67 11.32 7.00
N GLU A 69 8.95 11.42 6.74
CA GLU A 69 9.52 11.82 5.44
C GLU A 69 10.16 10.62 4.79
N ILE A 70 9.77 10.34 3.56
CA ILE A 70 10.29 9.26 2.76
C ILE A 70 10.80 9.86 1.45
N SER A 71 12.00 9.52 1.04
CA SER A 71 12.58 9.99 -0.22
C SER A 71 13.37 8.87 -0.89
N ALA A 72 13.45 8.90 -2.21
CA ALA A 72 14.24 7.98 -2.99
C ALA A 72 14.82 8.68 -4.20
N CYS A 73 16.12 8.50 -4.48
CA CYS A 73 16.69 8.92 -5.76
C CYS A 73 16.14 8.05 -6.89
N GLU A 74 16.05 6.75 -6.64
CA GLU A 74 15.54 5.76 -7.57
C GLU A 74 15.10 4.51 -6.77
N LEU A 75 13.91 4.00 -7.06
CA LEU A 75 13.46 2.73 -6.52
C LEU A 75 14.04 1.57 -7.34
N LYS A 76 14.51 0.53 -6.64
CA LYS A 76 15.12 -0.66 -7.25
C LYS A 76 14.41 -1.91 -6.78
N GLY A 77 14.14 -2.79 -7.74
CA GLY A 77 13.58 -4.09 -7.47
C GLY A 77 14.50 -4.92 -6.57
N THR A 78 13.90 -5.66 -5.65
CA THR A 78 14.61 -6.48 -4.68
C THR A 78 13.77 -7.70 -4.28
N TYR A 79 14.43 -8.69 -3.67
CA TYR A 79 13.72 -9.77 -2.97
C TYR A 79 13.45 -9.36 -1.53
N MET A 80 12.23 -9.51 -1.07
CA MET A 80 11.84 -9.25 0.31
C MET A 80 10.92 -10.32 0.88
N LEU A 81 11.14 -10.64 2.15
CA LEU A 81 10.24 -11.45 2.97
C LEU A 81 9.52 -10.50 3.93
N LEU A 82 8.19 -10.45 3.88
CA LEU A 82 7.41 -9.67 4.82
C LEU A 82 7.26 -10.41 6.15
N ASP A 83 7.41 -9.70 7.25
CA ASP A 83 7.26 -10.22 8.62
C ASP A 83 5.81 -10.59 8.94
N GLU A 84 4.85 -9.97 8.25
CA GLU A 84 3.43 -10.29 8.31
C GLU A 84 2.77 -10.15 6.93
N ALA A 85 1.74 -10.93 6.67
CA ALA A 85 0.92 -10.83 5.46
C ALA A 85 -0.05 -9.63 5.55
N SER A 86 0.53 -8.41 5.63
CA SER A 86 -0.25 -7.17 5.74
C SER A 86 -0.86 -6.80 4.39
N VAL A 87 -2.19 -6.68 4.32
CA VAL A 87 -2.91 -6.28 3.09
C VAL A 87 -2.46 -4.89 2.63
N THR A 88 -2.53 -3.91 3.53
CA THR A 88 -2.18 -2.51 3.21
C THR A 88 -0.68 -2.33 3.01
N GLY A 89 0.16 -3.05 3.77
CA GLY A 89 1.60 -3.08 3.58
C GLY A 89 1.98 -3.62 2.21
N THR A 90 1.46 -4.80 1.84
CA THR A 90 1.68 -5.40 0.52
C THR A 90 1.20 -4.48 -0.61
N ALA A 91 -0.01 -3.91 -0.48
CA ALA A 91 -0.56 -2.99 -1.49
C ALA A 91 0.34 -1.76 -1.70
N ASN A 92 0.84 -1.19 -0.62
CA ASN A 92 1.72 -0.02 -0.67
C ASN A 92 3.05 -0.33 -1.36
N ILE A 93 3.65 -1.49 -1.02
CA ILE A 93 4.88 -1.97 -1.65
C ILE A 93 4.65 -2.25 -3.15
N VAL A 94 3.55 -2.93 -3.50
CA VAL A 94 3.20 -3.21 -4.90
C VAL A 94 3.07 -1.91 -5.71
N MET A 95 2.36 -0.90 -5.18
CA MET A 95 2.21 0.41 -5.85
C MET A 95 3.54 1.14 -6.03
N ALA A 96 4.52 0.91 -5.17
CA ALA A 96 5.87 1.45 -5.36
C ALA A 96 6.69 0.60 -6.35
N ALA A 97 6.62 -0.71 -6.24
CA ALA A 97 7.45 -1.65 -6.99
C ALA A 97 7.14 -1.66 -8.50
N VAL A 98 5.90 -1.34 -8.91
CA VAL A 98 5.52 -1.31 -10.35
C VAL A 98 6.30 -0.27 -11.16
N LEU A 99 6.86 0.75 -10.52
CA LEU A 99 7.71 1.77 -11.16
C LEU A 99 9.18 1.69 -10.68
N ALA A 100 9.55 0.65 -9.92
CA ALA A 100 10.93 0.44 -9.49
C ALA A 100 11.75 -0.22 -10.62
N LYS A 101 13.02 0.13 -10.77
CA LYS A 101 13.90 -0.50 -11.78
C LYS A 101 14.20 -1.96 -11.43
N GLY A 102 14.01 -2.84 -12.39
CA GLY A 102 14.29 -4.26 -12.25
C GLY A 102 13.11 -5.06 -11.72
N THR A 103 13.38 -6.16 -11.04
CA THR A 103 12.34 -7.09 -10.57
C THR A 103 12.26 -7.09 -9.06
N THR A 104 11.05 -6.93 -8.52
CA THR A 104 10.74 -7.08 -7.10
C THR A 104 10.05 -8.41 -6.88
N THR A 105 10.53 -9.18 -5.91
CA THR A 105 9.86 -10.40 -5.45
C THR A 105 9.46 -10.22 -3.99
N ILE A 106 8.17 -10.38 -3.71
CA ILE A 106 7.61 -10.25 -2.37
C ILE A 106 7.13 -11.62 -1.92
N TYR A 107 7.76 -12.19 -0.91
CA TYR A 107 7.33 -13.42 -0.24
C TYR A 107 6.55 -13.07 1.03
N ASN A 108 5.58 -13.93 1.39
CA ASN A 108 4.59 -13.68 2.43
C ASN A 108 3.72 -12.44 2.15
N ALA A 109 3.46 -12.18 0.87
CA ALA A 109 2.51 -11.15 0.45
C ALA A 109 1.09 -11.53 0.86
N ALA A 110 0.27 -10.53 1.19
CA ALA A 110 -1.16 -10.72 1.35
C ALA A 110 -1.81 -11.14 0.01
N CYS A 111 -2.87 -11.91 0.05
CA CYS A 111 -3.54 -12.41 -1.16
C CYS A 111 -5.07 -12.24 -1.15
N GLU A 112 -5.58 -11.37 -0.31
CA GLU A 112 -7.01 -11.05 -0.21
C GLU A 112 -7.57 -10.46 -1.51
N PRO A 113 -8.87 -10.60 -1.76
CA PRO A 113 -9.52 -10.14 -2.99
C PRO A 113 -9.24 -8.67 -3.36
N TYR A 114 -9.14 -7.76 -2.37
CA TYR A 114 -8.84 -6.35 -2.67
C TYR A 114 -7.42 -6.16 -3.20
N LEU A 115 -6.44 -6.92 -2.70
CA LEU A 115 -5.09 -6.87 -3.22
C LEU A 115 -5.01 -7.47 -4.61
N GLN A 116 -5.70 -8.61 -4.84
CA GLN A 116 -5.80 -9.19 -6.17
C GLN A 116 -6.42 -8.20 -7.16
N GLN A 117 -7.47 -7.48 -6.75
CA GLN A 117 -8.11 -6.45 -7.54
C GLN A 117 -7.13 -5.31 -7.87
N LEU A 118 -6.39 -4.80 -6.89
CA LEU A 118 -5.36 -3.77 -7.10
C LEU A 118 -4.31 -4.25 -8.12
N CYS A 119 -3.77 -5.44 -7.95
CA CYS A 119 -2.78 -6.01 -8.88
C CYS A 119 -3.34 -6.16 -10.31
N LYS A 120 -4.59 -6.63 -10.45
CA LYS A 120 -5.27 -6.74 -11.75
C LYS A 120 -5.51 -5.38 -12.40
N MET A 121 -5.86 -4.36 -11.60
CA MET A 121 -6.00 -2.99 -12.08
C MET A 121 -4.66 -2.45 -12.58
N LEU A 122 -3.59 -2.60 -11.79
CA LEU A 122 -2.26 -2.16 -12.17
C LEU A 122 -1.76 -2.87 -13.45
N ASN A 123 -2.01 -4.18 -13.60
CA ASN A 123 -1.68 -4.90 -14.83
C ASN A 123 -2.45 -4.36 -16.05
N ARG A 124 -3.71 -3.95 -15.89
CA ARG A 124 -4.46 -3.26 -16.96
C ARG A 124 -3.89 -1.88 -17.27
N MET A 125 -3.23 -1.24 -16.30
CA MET A 125 -2.53 0.03 -16.49
C MET A 125 -1.14 -0.14 -17.12
N GLY A 126 -0.71 -1.35 -17.43
CA GLY A 126 0.57 -1.65 -18.05
C GLY A 126 1.63 -2.22 -17.11
N ALA A 127 1.34 -2.42 -15.83
CA ALA A 127 2.24 -3.10 -14.91
C ALA A 127 2.42 -4.58 -15.27
N LYS A 128 3.47 -5.19 -14.74
CA LYS A 128 3.81 -6.60 -14.96
C LYS A 128 3.91 -7.33 -13.62
N ILE A 129 2.76 -7.72 -13.09
CA ILE A 129 2.64 -8.41 -11.80
C ILE A 129 2.22 -9.85 -12.04
N GLN A 130 2.99 -10.80 -11.50
CA GLN A 130 2.73 -12.24 -11.53
C GLN A 130 2.53 -12.77 -10.11
N GLY A 131 1.95 -13.97 -9.99
CA GLY A 131 1.67 -14.60 -8.69
C GLY A 131 0.45 -14.03 -7.98
N ILE A 132 -0.43 -13.31 -8.67
CA ILE A 132 -1.67 -12.75 -8.09
C ILE A 132 -2.51 -13.89 -7.51
N ALA A 133 -3.05 -13.69 -6.30
CA ALA A 133 -3.76 -14.68 -5.48
C ALA A 133 -2.85 -15.72 -4.80
N SER A 134 -1.55 -15.49 -4.77
CA SER A 134 -0.62 -16.28 -3.97
C SER A 134 0.15 -15.39 -2.99
N ASN A 135 0.88 -16.01 -2.07
CA ASN A 135 1.75 -15.29 -1.13
C ASN A 135 3.13 -14.95 -1.72
N LEU A 136 3.35 -15.20 -3.00
CA LEU A 136 4.57 -14.87 -3.72
C LEU A 136 4.21 -14.03 -4.94
N LEU A 137 4.53 -12.74 -4.88
CA LEU A 137 4.35 -11.79 -5.97
C LEU A 137 5.69 -11.51 -6.64
N THR A 138 5.70 -11.48 -7.96
CA THR A 138 6.84 -11.03 -8.76
C THR A 138 6.39 -9.86 -9.61
N ILE A 139 7.10 -8.75 -9.53
CA ILE A 139 6.76 -7.48 -10.17
C ILE A 139 7.97 -7.04 -10.99
N GLU A 140 7.81 -6.99 -12.30
CA GLU A 140 8.80 -6.34 -13.19
C GLU A 140 8.41 -4.87 -13.33
N GLY A 141 9.31 -3.99 -12.94
CA GLY A 141 9.07 -2.54 -13.02
C GLY A 141 8.93 -2.05 -14.45
N VAL A 142 8.11 -1.03 -14.64
CA VAL A 142 7.86 -0.38 -15.92
C VAL A 142 8.15 1.11 -15.80
N ASP A 143 8.45 1.77 -16.92
CA ASP A 143 8.79 3.19 -16.93
C ASP A 143 7.56 4.08 -16.68
N GLU A 144 6.38 3.64 -17.14
CA GLU A 144 5.13 4.39 -16.99
C GLU A 144 3.91 3.48 -16.90
N LEU A 145 2.84 4.01 -16.32
CA LEU A 145 1.52 3.42 -16.29
C LEU A 145 0.53 4.32 -17.04
N HIS A 146 -0.41 3.71 -17.74
CA HIS A 146 -1.49 4.42 -18.45
C HIS A 146 -2.83 4.30 -17.72
N GLY A 147 -3.83 5.09 -18.15
CA GLY A 147 -5.19 4.99 -17.63
C GLY A 147 -5.88 3.68 -18.00
N THR A 148 -6.84 3.26 -17.17
CA THR A 148 -7.65 2.06 -17.41
C THR A 148 -9.07 2.24 -16.90
N GLU A 149 -9.99 1.44 -17.43
CA GLU A 149 -11.31 1.24 -16.84
C GLU A 149 -11.26 0.04 -15.91
N HIS A 150 -11.81 0.20 -14.72
CA HIS A 150 -11.81 -0.86 -13.71
C HIS A 150 -13.09 -0.80 -12.86
N THR A 151 -13.80 -1.92 -12.77
CA THR A 151 -14.94 -2.08 -11.87
C THR A 151 -14.46 -2.57 -10.52
N ILE A 152 -14.77 -1.81 -9.48
CA ILE A 152 -14.41 -2.15 -8.09
C ILE A 152 -15.32 -3.26 -7.60
N LEU A 153 -14.73 -4.24 -6.90
CA LEU A 153 -15.47 -5.32 -6.25
C LEU A 153 -16.28 -4.78 -5.06
N PRO A 154 -17.42 -5.40 -4.71
CA PRO A 154 -18.11 -5.12 -3.47
C PRO A 154 -17.20 -5.29 -2.25
N ASP A 155 -17.41 -4.46 -1.22
CA ASP A 155 -16.69 -4.60 0.04
C ASP A 155 -17.18 -5.84 0.79
N MET A 156 -16.30 -6.84 0.91
CA MET A 156 -16.60 -8.11 1.57
C MET A 156 -16.82 -7.95 3.07
N ILE A 157 -16.14 -6.99 3.72
CA ILE A 157 -16.28 -6.73 5.15
C ILE A 157 -17.64 -6.11 5.41
N GLU A 158 -18.05 -5.16 4.59
CA GLU A 158 -19.38 -4.54 4.66
C GLU A 158 -20.49 -5.56 4.39
N ALA A 159 -20.32 -6.39 3.36
CA ALA A 159 -21.29 -7.46 3.05
C ALA A 159 -21.49 -8.43 4.22
N VAL A 160 -20.43 -8.85 4.91
CA VAL A 160 -20.49 -9.70 6.08
C VAL A 160 -21.18 -8.99 7.25
N SER A 161 -20.91 -7.70 7.45
CA SER A 161 -21.56 -6.90 8.50
C SER A 161 -23.07 -6.84 8.30
N TYR A 162 -23.54 -6.57 7.07
CA TYR A 162 -24.98 -6.59 6.75
C TYR A 162 -25.58 -7.98 6.90
N THR A 163 -24.87 -9.03 6.51
CA THR A 163 -25.34 -10.41 6.69
C THR A 163 -25.57 -10.73 8.16
N HIS A 164 -24.67 -10.31 9.05
CA HIS A 164 -24.83 -10.53 10.50
C HIS A 164 -26.03 -9.76 11.08
N LEU A 165 -26.31 -8.56 10.61
CA LEU A 165 -27.46 -7.77 11.03
C LEU A 165 -28.79 -8.41 10.62
N THR A 166 -28.79 -9.21 9.55
CA THR A 166 -30.00 -9.85 8.99
C THR A 166 -30.15 -11.33 9.38
N LEU A 167 -29.21 -11.89 10.14
CA LEU A 167 -29.33 -13.27 10.64
C LEU A 167 -30.55 -13.40 11.54
N PRO A 168 -31.38 -14.47 11.38
CA PRO A 168 -32.50 -14.72 12.27
C PRO A 168 -31.99 -14.97 13.70
N THR A 169 -32.54 -14.24 14.66
CA THR A 169 -32.26 -14.49 16.06
C THR A 169 -32.89 -15.85 16.45
N ILE A 170 -32.04 -16.85 16.66
CA ILE A 170 -32.51 -18.13 17.22
C ILE A 170 -32.88 -17.86 18.69
N ARG A 171 -34.16 -17.94 19.02
CA ARG A 171 -34.67 -17.88 20.37
C ARG A 171 -34.68 -19.26 20.98
#